data_eba86738502b0b302cb18a86da2dadb1
#
_entry.id   eba86738502b0b302cb18a86da2dadb1
#
_cell.length_a   1.000
_cell.length_b   1.000
_cell.length_c   1.000
_cell.angle_alpha   90.00
_cell.angle_beta   90.00
_cell.angle_gamma   90.00
#
_symmetry.space_group_name_H-M   'P 1'
#
loop_
_entity.id
_entity.type
_entity.pdbx_description
1 polymer ?
#
loop_
_entity_poly.entity_id
_entity_poly.type
_entity_poly.pdbx_seq_one_letter_code
_entity_poly.pdbx_strand_id
1 'polypeptide(L)'
;MVHHDVLSKQALSSTGKVLLTQFRDAAALKKVRLFYAMPVRWTSMENAEVSRSANEALLREIDAIIPVIDDGTHGVSTERADFSDSHQHLTAQGSLARSRALAGKLVELLGRP
;
A
#
# COMPACT_ATOMS: atom_id res chain seq x y z
N MET A 1 10.58 23.39 -3.61
CA MET A 1 9.40 23.25 -2.76
C MET A 1 9.34 21.87 -2.14
N VAL A 2 8.95 21.82 -0.92
CA VAL A 2 8.86 20.55 -0.19
C VAL A 2 7.50 19.92 -0.43
N HIS A 3 7.51 18.64 -0.70
CA HIS A 3 6.27 17.86 -0.80
C HIS A 3 5.90 17.35 0.58
N HIS A 4 4.78 17.79 1.05
CA HIS A 4 4.34 17.49 2.41
C HIS A 4 4.08 16.01 2.63
N ASP A 5 3.64 15.31 1.60
CA ASP A 5 3.38 13.87 1.67
C ASP A 5 4.62 13.04 1.90
N VAL A 6 5.81 13.59 1.63
CA VAL A 6 7.08 12.90 1.85
C VAL A 6 7.60 13.12 3.26
N LEU A 7 7.25 14.25 3.85
CA LEU A 7 7.82 14.67 5.13
C LEU A 7 6.88 14.46 6.30
N SER A 8 5.59 14.38 6.04
CA SER A 8 4.60 14.28 7.10
C SER A 8 4.41 12.84 7.52
N LYS A 9 4.36 12.64 8.81
CA LYS A 9 3.92 11.39 9.37
C LYS A 9 2.46 11.20 9.01
N GLN A 10 2.14 10.07 8.39
CA GLN A 10 0.78 9.79 8.01
C GLN A 10 0.06 9.02 9.11
N ALA A 11 -1.19 9.36 9.31
CA ALA A 11 -2.04 8.67 10.25
C ALA A 11 -3.40 8.43 9.60
N LEU A 12 -4.03 7.33 9.96
CA LEU A 12 -5.35 7.01 9.46
C LEU A 12 -6.38 7.94 10.11
N SER A 13 -7.14 8.65 9.28
CA SER A 13 -8.15 9.57 9.78
C SER A 13 -9.33 8.84 10.42
N SER A 14 -10.11 9.56 11.24
CA SER A 14 -11.33 8.98 11.83
C SER A 14 -12.29 8.51 10.75
N THR A 15 -12.46 9.30 9.69
CA THR A 15 -13.29 8.92 8.55
C THR A 15 -12.74 7.67 7.86
N GLY A 16 -11.44 7.60 7.67
CA GLY A 16 -10.79 6.43 7.09
C GLY A 16 -11.02 5.18 7.93
N LYS A 17 -10.92 5.29 9.25
CA LYS A 17 -11.19 4.16 10.15
C LYS A 17 -12.62 3.67 10.03
N VAL A 18 -13.58 4.59 9.96
CA VAL A 18 -14.99 4.25 9.80
C VAL A 18 -15.22 3.52 8.48
N LEU A 19 -14.68 4.05 7.38
CA LEU A 19 -14.84 3.43 6.06
C LEU A 19 -14.22 2.04 5.99
N LEU A 20 -13.02 1.87 6.50
CA LEU A 20 -12.35 0.57 6.50
C LEU A 20 -13.13 -0.44 7.36
N THR A 21 -13.65 -0.01 8.48
CA THR A 21 -14.45 -0.86 9.35
C THR A 21 -15.73 -1.29 8.64
N GLN A 22 -16.39 -0.39 7.91
CA GLN A 22 -17.58 -0.70 7.14
C GLN A 22 -17.29 -1.71 6.03
N PHE A 23 -16.18 -1.54 5.31
CA PHE A 23 -15.78 -2.50 4.28
C PHE A 23 -15.49 -3.87 4.89
N ARG A 24 -14.77 -3.89 6.01
CA ARG A 24 -14.46 -5.14 6.72
C ARG A 24 -15.75 -5.87 7.11
N ASP A 25 -16.68 -5.17 7.70
CA ASP A 25 -17.92 -5.77 8.19
C ASP A 25 -18.80 -6.25 7.04
N ALA A 26 -18.88 -5.49 5.95
CA ALA A 26 -19.62 -5.89 4.75
C ALA A 26 -19.01 -7.15 4.12
N ALA A 27 -17.69 -7.21 4.04
CA ALA A 27 -16.99 -8.37 3.51
C ALA A 27 -17.24 -9.61 4.38
N ALA A 28 -17.22 -9.45 5.70
CA ALA A 28 -17.46 -10.54 6.64
C ALA A 28 -18.87 -11.10 6.49
N LEU A 29 -19.87 -10.25 6.29
CA LEU A 29 -21.25 -10.69 6.07
C LEU A 29 -21.39 -11.54 4.81
N LYS A 30 -20.62 -11.26 3.80
CA LYS A 30 -20.63 -11.99 2.53
C LYS A 30 -19.60 -13.12 2.47
N LYS A 31 -18.87 -13.33 3.55
CA LYS A 31 -17.80 -14.32 3.65
C LYS A 31 -16.72 -14.11 2.60
N VAL A 32 -16.41 -12.85 2.32
CA VAL A 32 -15.35 -12.43 1.40
C VAL A 32 -14.11 -12.06 2.20
N ARG A 33 -12.96 -12.56 1.80
CA ARG A 33 -11.69 -12.16 2.40
C ARG A 33 -11.24 -10.86 1.76
N LEU A 34 -10.92 -9.88 2.59
CA LEU A 34 -10.55 -8.54 2.16
C LEU A 34 -9.12 -8.23 2.60
N PHE A 35 -8.35 -7.64 1.70
CA PHE A 35 -6.99 -7.20 1.99
C PHE A 35 -6.80 -5.78 1.48
N TYR A 36 -5.90 -5.04 2.12
CA TYR A 36 -5.51 -3.72 1.65
C TYR A 36 -4.10 -3.76 1.07
N ALA A 37 -3.92 -3.15 -0.10
CA ALA A 37 -2.62 -2.98 -0.71
C ALA A 37 -2.39 -1.49 -0.95
N MET A 38 -1.27 -0.95 -0.43
CA MET A 38 -0.96 0.46 -0.64
C MET A 38 -0.46 0.69 -2.06
N PRO A 39 -0.99 1.71 -2.76
CA PRO A 39 -0.46 2.08 -4.07
C PRO A 39 1.01 2.45 -3.97
N VAL A 40 1.80 2.04 -4.96
CA VAL A 40 3.21 2.39 -4.99
C VAL A 40 3.40 3.72 -5.73
N ARG A 41 4.30 4.56 -5.21
CA ARG A 41 4.70 5.80 -5.88
C ARG A 41 6.21 5.89 -5.94
N TRP A 42 6.69 6.61 -6.95
CA TRP A 42 8.10 6.91 -7.05
C TRP A 42 8.52 7.94 -6.01
N THR A 43 9.67 7.72 -5.42
CA THR A 43 10.28 8.63 -4.45
C THR A 43 11.78 8.66 -4.70
N SER A 44 12.40 9.83 -4.52
CA SER A 44 13.84 9.93 -4.64
C SER A 44 14.53 9.10 -3.57
N MET A 45 15.77 8.68 -3.84
CA MET A 45 16.51 7.86 -2.89
C MET A 45 16.71 8.54 -1.55
N GLU A 46 16.92 9.86 -1.55
CA GLU A 46 17.14 10.60 -0.29
C GLU A 46 15.87 10.68 0.58
N ASN A 47 14.69 10.58 -0.03
CA ASN A 47 13.42 10.65 0.70
C ASN A 47 12.78 9.28 0.93
N ALA A 48 13.34 8.22 0.37
CA ALA A 48 12.72 6.90 0.39
C ALA A 48 12.52 6.38 1.81
N GLU A 49 13.51 6.55 2.68
CA GLU A 49 13.43 6.02 4.04
C GLU A 49 12.36 6.72 4.86
N VAL A 50 12.28 8.05 4.73
CA VAL A 50 11.24 8.82 5.41
C VAL A 50 9.86 8.41 4.94
N SER A 51 9.69 8.24 3.63
CA SER A 51 8.43 7.80 3.05
C SER A 51 8.04 6.40 3.49
N ARG A 52 8.99 5.47 3.52
CA ARG A 52 8.72 4.11 4.00
C ARG A 52 8.27 4.10 5.45
N SER A 53 8.96 4.84 6.30
CA SER A 53 8.62 4.91 7.73
C SER A 53 7.23 5.48 7.94
N ALA A 54 6.86 6.53 7.20
CA ALA A 54 5.53 7.10 7.27
C ALA A 54 4.46 6.10 6.81
N ASN A 55 4.73 5.40 5.71
CA ASN A 55 3.80 4.41 5.19
C ASN A 55 3.67 3.21 6.12
N GLU A 56 4.77 2.76 6.72
CA GLU A 56 4.72 1.66 7.67
C GLU A 56 3.83 1.98 8.87
N ALA A 57 3.91 3.22 9.38
CA ALA A 57 3.05 3.65 10.48
C ALA A 57 1.59 3.61 10.08
N LEU A 58 1.26 4.11 8.89
CA LEU A 58 -0.10 4.10 8.37
C LEU A 58 -0.58 2.66 8.12
N LEU A 59 0.26 1.84 7.54
CA LEU A 59 -0.08 0.44 7.25
C LEU A 59 -0.35 -0.36 8.53
N ARG A 60 0.36 -0.07 9.61
CA ARG A 60 0.06 -0.72 10.89
C ARG A 60 -1.33 -0.38 11.40
N GLU A 61 -1.75 0.88 11.24
CA GLU A 61 -3.10 1.28 11.64
C GLU A 61 -4.17 0.61 10.77
N ILE A 62 -3.92 0.51 9.47
CA ILE A 62 -4.83 -0.17 8.54
C ILE A 62 -4.90 -1.66 8.84
N ASP A 63 -3.76 -2.27 9.10
CA ASP A 63 -3.67 -3.72 9.37
C ASP A 63 -4.45 -4.13 10.61
N ALA A 64 -4.65 -3.21 11.54
CA ALA A 64 -5.48 -3.46 12.72
C ALA A 64 -6.96 -3.62 12.37
N ILE A 65 -7.38 -3.15 11.19
CA ILE A 65 -8.77 -3.21 10.74
C ILE A 65 -8.93 -4.22 9.61
N ILE A 66 -8.10 -4.10 8.57
CA ILE A 66 -8.11 -4.97 7.39
C ILE A 66 -6.68 -5.46 7.16
N PRO A 67 -6.48 -6.79 7.00
CA PRO A 67 -5.15 -7.30 6.75
C PRO A 67 -4.48 -6.63 5.57
N VAL A 68 -3.24 -6.21 5.75
CA VAL A 68 -2.45 -5.56 4.71
C VAL A 68 -1.66 -6.61 3.95
N ILE A 69 -1.65 -6.48 2.61
CA ILE A 69 -0.79 -7.24 1.74
C ILE A 69 0.25 -6.27 1.16
N ASP A 70 1.52 -6.61 1.27
CA ASP A 70 2.60 -5.74 0.81
C ASP A 70 3.53 -6.51 -0.12
N ASP A 71 4.03 -5.83 -1.14
CA ASP A 71 4.97 -6.40 -2.10
C ASP A 71 6.43 -6.22 -1.68
N GLY A 72 6.66 -5.76 -0.45
CA GLY A 72 8.00 -5.51 0.08
C GLY A 72 8.43 -4.05 -0.04
N THR A 73 7.67 -3.21 -0.73
CA THR A 73 8.05 -1.82 -0.99
C THR A 73 7.49 -0.82 0.01
N HIS A 74 6.45 -1.19 0.75
CA HIS A 74 5.68 -0.27 1.60
C HIS A 74 5.19 0.95 0.82
N GLY A 75 4.81 0.72 -0.45
CA GLY A 75 4.30 1.78 -1.32
C GLY A 75 5.35 2.74 -1.85
N VAL A 76 6.63 2.43 -1.71
CA VAL A 76 7.73 3.30 -2.14
C VAL A 76 8.62 2.57 -3.15
N SER A 77 8.89 3.23 -4.26
CA SER A 77 9.87 2.74 -5.24
C SER A 77 10.78 3.89 -5.64
N THR A 78 12.07 3.61 -5.73
CA THR A 78 13.06 4.56 -6.25
C THR A 78 13.39 4.31 -7.72
N GLU A 79 12.79 3.30 -8.33
CA GLU A 79 13.07 2.92 -9.72
C GLU A 79 12.21 3.75 -10.66
N ARG A 80 12.77 4.88 -11.13
CA ARG A 80 12.03 5.81 -11.98
C ARG A 80 11.57 5.18 -13.29
N ALA A 81 12.32 4.21 -13.79
CA ALA A 81 11.98 3.55 -15.05
C ALA A 81 10.67 2.77 -15.00
N ASP A 82 10.21 2.40 -13.80
CA ASP A 82 8.94 1.69 -13.64
C ASP A 82 7.72 2.62 -13.73
N PHE A 83 7.92 3.92 -13.81
CA PHE A 83 6.85 4.90 -13.83
C PHE A 83 6.79 5.63 -15.17
N SER A 84 5.58 5.97 -15.62
CA SER A 84 5.37 6.61 -16.91
C SER A 84 5.46 8.15 -16.79
N ASP A 85 4.33 8.83 -16.84
CA ASP A 85 4.26 10.28 -16.89
C ASP A 85 4.14 10.96 -15.53
N SER A 86 4.01 10.19 -14.46
CA SER A 86 3.91 10.73 -13.12
C SER A 86 4.53 9.77 -12.11
N HIS A 87 4.65 10.23 -10.86
CA HIS A 87 5.19 9.41 -9.76
C HIS A 87 4.23 8.33 -9.29
N GLN A 88 3.01 8.32 -9.82
CA GLN A 88 1.96 7.41 -9.35
C GLN A 88 1.50 6.42 -10.42
N HIS A 89 1.90 6.63 -11.67
CA HIS A 89 1.46 5.78 -12.77
C HIS A 89 2.58 4.84 -13.21
N LEU A 90 2.45 3.58 -12.84
CA LEU A 90 3.39 2.56 -13.27
C LEU A 90 3.31 2.34 -14.77
N THR A 91 4.44 2.01 -15.38
CA THR A 91 4.46 1.49 -16.75
C THR A 91 3.81 0.12 -16.77
N ALA A 92 3.51 -0.40 -17.96
CA ALA A 92 2.97 -1.75 -18.11
C ALA A 92 3.89 -2.78 -17.45
N GLN A 93 5.20 -2.61 -17.62
CA GLN A 93 6.18 -3.51 -17.03
C GLN A 93 6.21 -3.40 -15.51
N GLY A 94 6.16 -2.17 -14.98
CA GLY A 94 6.11 -1.95 -13.54
C GLY A 94 4.83 -2.51 -12.93
N SER A 95 3.71 -2.34 -13.60
CA SER A 95 2.42 -2.89 -13.14
C SER A 95 2.44 -4.42 -13.12
N LEU A 96 3.05 -5.04 -14.13
CA LEU A 96 3.15 -6.49 -14.20
C LEU A 96 4.00 -7.03 -13.06
N ALA A 97 5.16 -6.41 -12.81
CA ALA A 97 6.04 -6.83 -11.74
C ALA A 97 5.35 -6.72 -10.38
N ARG A 98 4.65 -5.61 -10.15
CA ARG A 98 3.91 -5.42 -8.91
C ARG A 98 2.77 -6.41 -8.75
N SER A 99 2.01 -6.64 -9.82
CA SER A 99 0.91 -7.59 -9.79
C SER A 99 1.39 -8.99 -9.45
N ARG A 100 2.52 -9.40 -9.99
CA ARG A 100 3.12 -10.69 -9.68
C ARG A 100 3.54 -10.79 -8.21
N ALA A 101 4.15 -9.72 -7.69
CA ALA A 101 4.58 -9.69 -6.30
C ALA A 101 3.39 -9.79 -5.36
N LEU A 102 2.34 -9.03 -5.63
CA LEU A 102 1.12 -9.07 -4.81
C LEU A 102 0.39 -10.41 -4.93
N ALA A 103 0.33 -10.97 -6.14
CA ALA A 103 -0.29 -12.28 -6.36
C ALA A 103 0.42 -13.37 -5.56
N GLY A 104 1.75 -13.34 -5.54
CA GLY A 104 2.53 -14.28 -4.74
C GLY A 104 2.22 -14.19 -3.26
N LYS A 105 2.13 -12.96 -2.74
CA LYS A 105 1.76 -12.74 -1.34
C LYS A 105 0.34 -13.20 -1.06
N LEU A 106 -0.58 -12.95 -1.97
CA LEU A 106 -1.97 -13.34 -1.80
C LEU A 106 -2.12 -14.87 -1.76
N VAL A 107 -1.43 -15.57 -2.66
CA VAL A 107 -1.44 -17.04 -2.66
C VAL A 107 -0.92 -17.57 -1.33
N GLU A 108 0.15 -16.99 -0.83
CA GLU A 108 0.74 -17.37 0.45
C GLU A 108 -0.27 -17.21 1.59
N LEU A 109 -0.96 -16.06 1.63
CA LEU A 109 -1.94 -15.75 2.68
C LEU A 109 -3.18 -16.64 2.57
N LEU A 110 -3.67 -16.90 1.36
CA LEU A 110 -4.84 -17.73 1.14
C LEU A 110 -4.57 -19.22 1.41
N GLY A 111 -3.34 -19.65 1.25
CA GLY A 111 -2.94 -21.01 1.52
C GLY A 111 -2.80 -21.35 2.99
N ARG A 112 -2.88 -20.36 3.87
CA ARG A 112 -2.80 -20.57 5.32
C ARG A 112 -4.18 -20.87 5.90
N PRO A 113 -4.27 -21.82 6.84
CA PRO A 113 -5.52 -22.13 7.52
C PRO A 113 -6.03 -20.94 8.32
#